data_b20b6ba5d2baac0d50de36aea087388f
#
_entry.id   b20b6ba5d2baac0d50de36aea087388f
#
_cell.length_a   1.000
_cell.length_b   1.000
_cell.length_c   1.000
_cell.angle_alpha   90.00
_cell.angle_beta   90.00
_cell.angle_gamma   90.00
#
_symmetry.space_group_name_H-M   'P 1'
#
loop_
_entity.id
_entity.type
_entity.pdbx_description
1 polymer ?
#
loop_
_entity_poly.entity_id
_entity_poly.type
_entity_poly.pdbx_seq_one_letter_code
_entity_poly.pdbx_strand_id
1 'polypeptide(L)'
;MFMDVQAGGDVPPTKWGWRYLAWAGVPLLAGVLLARYAGPAAPEAVARATAADEGGWAQHLASPLGLFLLQQLLLLLVAKGAGALLKRFGQPAVIGEMAAGLMMGPLVLGSLLPQLHGALFPASSLGPLGMLSQLGVLMFLLVAGAELDLAALRGRRRFAFTVSHAGIAVPFVLGVALAIWLYPQHGPQGVGFTAFALFVGISMSITAFPVLLRILADRGITQTPLGQTAIACAALGDATAWCLLALIVAAAQASGWLPASLNLLCVVVFVALMLGLVKPWFARQQIAPGREGRWLLGILLLSLASALVTEMLGIHALFGAFAAGVAVSSNAQLRDLLMARVEPFAVTLLLPLFFAMTGLRMRADALQASDIVLCVVVIAVATAGKLLGTFSAARSAGMPTREAWRLGALMNTRGLMELIVLNLGYELGLLGDRLFAVLVIMALVTTAMTGPLLNLIERRRG
;
A
#
# COMPACT_ATOMS: atom_id res chain seq x y z
N MET A 1 32.60 25.35 -11.00
CA MET A 1 33.46 24.75 -9.97
C MET A 1 32.60 23.78 -9.19
N PHE A 2 32.33 22.63 -9.78
CA PHE A 2 31.61 21.53 -9.17
C PHE A 2 32.62 20.40 -9.03
N MET A 3 32.88 20.05 -7.78
CA MET A 3 33.79 18.94 -7.42
C MET A 3 33.13 17.62 -7.75
N ASP A 4 33.83 16.81 -8.49
CA ASP A 4 33.61 15.38 -8.68
C ASP A 4 33.49 14.68 -7.31
N VAL A 5 32.38 13.98 -7.09
CA VAL A 5 32.27 12.96 -6.06
C VAL A 5 32.32 11.61 -6.75
N GLN A 6 33.53 11.16 -7.03
CA GLN A 6 33.78 9.78 -7.40
C GLN A 6 33.78 8.88 -6.15
N ALA A 7 33.10 7.75 -6.34
CA ALA A 7 33.34 6.44 -5.70
C ALA A 7 33.61 6.42 -4.20
N GLY A 8 32.57 6.29 -3.43
CA GLY A 8 32.64 5.78 -2.07
C GLY A 8 32.82 4.26 -2.10
N GLY A 9 33.98 3.79 -1.64
CA GLY A 9 34.31 2.38 -1.55
C GLY A 9 33.31 1.57 -0.74
N ASP A 10 33.15 0.32 -1.11
CA ASP A 10 32.34 -0.71 -0.46
C ASP A 10 32.65 -0.80 1.04
N VAL A 11 31.76 -0.26 1.86
CA VAL A 11 31.79 -0.46 3.30
C VAL A 11 31.22 -1.85 3.59
N PRO A 12 31.98 -2.75 4.22
CA PRO A 12 31.56 -4.13 4.43
C PRO A 12 30.25 -4.17 5.26
N PRO A 13 29.28 -5.02 4.88
CA PRO A 13 27.91 -5.00 5.40
C PRO A 13 27.80 -5.30 6.91
N THR A 14 28.84 -5.78 7.55
CA THR A 14 28.84 -6.18 8.96
C THR A 14 28.90 -5.02 9.96
N LYS A 15 29.42 -3.84 9.59
CA LYS A 15 29.52 -2.69 10.51
C LYS A 15 28.26 -1.82 10.57
N TRP A 16 27.38 -1.89 9.60
CA TRP A 16 26.13 -1.15 9.56
C TRP A 16 25.04 -1.73 10.48
N GLY A 17 25.00 -3.05 10.66
CA GLY A 17 23.98 -3.74 11.46
C GLY A 17 23.99 -3.37 12.95
N TRP A 18 25.17 -3.28 13.55
CA TRP A 18 25.32 -2.90 14.96
C TRP A 18 25.09 -1.41 15.21
N ARG A 19 25.46 -0.55 14.27
CA ARG A 19 25.14 0.87 14.34
C ARG A 19 23.64 1.12 14.22
N TYR A 20 22.94 0.40 13.35
CA TYR A 20 21.49 0.50 13.21
C TYR A 20 20.74 -0.04 14.44
N LEU A 21 21.17 -1.15 15.02
CA LEU A 21 20.62 -1.68 16.27
C LEU A 21 20.87 -0.74 17.44
N ALA A 22 22.04 -0.11 17.53
CA ALA A 22 22.34 0.91 18.52
C ALA A 22 21.47 2.17 18.33
N TRP A 23 21.24 2.61 17.09
CA TRP A 23 20.42 3.77 16.78
C TRP A 23 18.91 3.51 16.89
N ALA A 24 18.44 2.29 16.65
CA ALA A 24 17.04 1.90 16.86
C ALA A 24 16.80 1.44 18.31
N GLY A 25 17.76 0.75 18.90
CA GLY A 25 17.66 0.25 20.28
C GLY A 25 17.77 1.34 21.36
N VAL A 26 18.58 2.37 21.13
CA VAL A 26 18.75 3.46 22.10
C VAL A 26 17.46 4.28 22.30
N PRO A 27 16.70 4.71 21.27
CA PRO A 27 15.40 5.36 21.46
C PRO A 27 14.35 4.45 22.07
N LEU A 28 14.33 3.16 21.70
CA LEU A 28 13.43 2.18 22.30
C LEU A 28 13.76 1.95 23.77
N LEU A 29 15.05 1.81 24.11
CA LEU A 29 15.50 1.67 25.49
C LEU A 29 15.24 2.94 26.30
N ALA A 30 15.48 4.11 25.71
CA ALA A 30 15.15 5.40 26.33
C ALA A 30 13.64 5.55 26.54
N GLY A 31 12.80 5.15 25.59
CA GLY A 31 11.34 5.12 25.73
C GLY A 31 10.86 4.14 26.81
N VAL A 32 11.46 2.96 26.89
CA VAL A 32 11.16 1.96 27.93
C VAL A 32 11.66 2.44 29.31
N LEU A 33 12.82 3.05 29.40
CA LEU A 33 13.34 3.63 30.65
C LEU A 33 12.50 4.83 31.09
N LEU A 34 12.08 5.70 30.18
CA LEU A 34 11.16 6.80 30.47
C LEU A 34 9.80 6.28 30.96
N ALA A 35 9.23 5.26 30.35
CA ALA A 35 7.99 4.62 30.81
C ALA A 35 8.14 3.94 32.18
N ARG A 36 9.31 3.43 32.50
CA ARG A 36 9.59 2.75 33.77
C ARG A 36 9.88 3.74 34.92
N TYR A 37 10.46 4.91 34.61
CA TYR A 37 10.72 5.97 35.58
C TYR A 37 9.57 6.99 35.70
N ALA A 38 8.65 7.09 34.72
CA ALA A 38 7.40 7.84 34.80
C ALA A 38 6.25 7.01 35.40
N GLY A 39 6.55 5.92 36.12
CA GLY A 39 5.54 5.18 36.89
C GLY A 39 4.83 6.12 37.88
N PRO A 40 3.58 5.82 38.28
CA PRO A 40 2.73 6.74 39.04
C PRO A 40 3.39 7.06 40.38
N ALA A 41 4.12 8.17 40.43
CA ALA A 41 4.41 8.84 41.71
C ALA A 41 3.07 9.36 42.27
N ALA A 42 2.92 9.25 43.59
CA ALA A 42 1.69 9.64 44.27
C ALA A 42 1.22 11.03 43.80
N PRO A 43 -0.09 11.24 43.61
CA PRO A 43 -0.64 12.44 42.95
C PRO A 43 -0.19 13.78 43.52
N GLU A 44 0.11 13.84 44.81
CA GLU A 44 0.55 15.08 45.48
C GLU A 44 2.02 15.47 45.24
N ALA A 45 2.90 14.52 44.95
CA ALA A 45 4.30 14.80 44.62
C ALA A 45 4.45 15.31 43.19
N VAL A 46 3.65 14.81 42.24
CA VAL A 46 3.64 15.25 40.86
C VAL A 46 3.10 16.67 40.73
N ALA A 47 2.04 17.02 41.47
CA ALA A 47 1.48 18.38 41.44
C ALA A 47 2.44 19.47 41.94
N ARG A 48 3.35 19.13 42.85
CA ARG A 48 4.38 20.08 43.37
C ARG A 48 5.63 20.16 42.47
N ALA A 49 5.99 19.05 41.82
CA ALA A 49 7.12 19.03 40.90
C ALA A 49 6.82 19.75 39.57
N THR A 50 5.55 19.65 39.09
CA THR A 50 5.13 20.31 37.86
C THR A 50 4.94 21.82 38.01
N ALA A 51 4.71 22.35 39.21
CA ALA A 51 4.64 23.79 39.47
C ALA A 51 6.02 24.49 39.50
N ALA A 52 7.11 23.73 39.56
CA ALA A 52 8.47 24.26 39.65
C ALA A 52 9.25 24.23 38.32
N ASP A 53 8.73 23.56 37.29
CA ASP A 53 9.43 23.39 36.01
C ASP A 53 8.52 23.78 34.82
N GLU A 54 8.24 25.07 34.68
CA GLU A 54 7.44 25.64 33.60
C GLU A 54 8.14 25.59 32.22
N GLY A 55 8.95 24.58 31.95
CA GLY A 55 9.67 24.45 30.66
C GLY A 55 10.33 23.12 30.42
N GLY A 56 10.01 22.08 31.19
CA GLY A 56 10.66 20.78 31.06
C GLY A 56 10.45 20.12 29.71
N TRP A 57 11.54 19.59 29.11
CA TRP A 57 11.54 18.86 27.83
C TRP A 57 10.43 17.78 27.75
N ALA A 58 10.03 17.20 28.86
CA ALA A 58 8.97 16.20 28.95
C ALA A 58 7.57 16.78 28.57
N GLN A 59 7.30 18.03 28.96
CA GLN A 59 6.04 18.73 28.56
C GLN A 59 6.03 19.03 27.07
N HIS A 60 7.18 19.43 26.50
CA HIS A 60 7.30 19.65 25.07
C HIS A 60 7.13 18.37 24.26
N LEU A 61 7.63 17.21 24.74
CA LEU A 61 7.39 15.90 24.13
C LEU A 61 5.92 15.46 24.25
N ALA A 62 5.24 15.81 25.34
CA ALA A 62 3.82 15.53 25.53
C ALA A 62 2.90 16.47 24.75
N SER A 63 3.44 17.56 24.16
CA SER A 63 2.68 18.43 23.29
C SER A 63 2.19 17.68 22.03
N PRO A 64 1.06 18.09 21.42
CA PRO A 64 0.55 17.41 20.21
C PRO A 64 1.58 17.33 19.08
N LEU A 65 2.37 18.38 18.88
CA LEU A 65 3.44 18.41 17.87
C LEU A 65 4.63 17.54 18.29
N GLY A 66 5.06 17.61 19.56
CA GLY A 66 6.18 16.81 20.07
C GLY A 66 5.88 15.32 19.95
N LEU A 67 4.69 14.89 20.37
CA LEU A 67 4.23 13.50 20.24
C LEU A 67 4.14 13.08 18.77
N PHE A 68 3.58 13.90 17.90
CA PHE A 68 3.50 13.63 16.47
C PHE A 68 4.89 13.42 15.85
N LEU A 69 5.86 14.29 16.15
CA LEU A 69 7.23 14.17 15.65
C LEU A 69 7.92 12.90 16.18
N LEU A 70 7.70 12.57 17.46
CA LEU A 70 8.21 11.33 18.06
C LEU A 70 7.64 10.09 17.37
N GLN A 71 6.33 10.08 17.13
CA GLN A 71 5.63 9.01 16.42
C GLN A 71 6.20 8.83 15.01
N GLN A 72 6.36 9.93 14.25
CA GLN A 72 6.94 9.91 12.91
C GLN A 72 8.36 9.32 12.91
N LEU A 73 9.21 9.80 13.82
CA LEU A 73 10.59 9.32 13.94
C LEU A 73 10.63 7.82 14.26
N LEU A 74 9.85 7.37 15.25
CA LEU A 74 9.77 5.97 15.66
C LEU A 74 9.25 5.08 14.53
N LEU A 75 8.16 5.46 13.90
CA LEU A 75 7.57 4.70 12.79
C LEU A 75 8.53 4.55 11.62
N LEU A 76 9.25 5.63 11.26
CA LEU A 76 10.26 5.57 10.21
C LEU A 76 11.45 4.68 10.58
N LEU A 77 11.96 4.80 11.81
CA LEU A 77 13.09 3.99 12.27
C LEU A 77 12.74 2.50 12.28
N VAL A 78 11.58 2.15 12.84
CA VAL A 78 11.13 0.75 12.92
C VAL A 78 10.84 0.19 11.53
N ALA A 79 10.15 0.95 10.67
CA ALA A 79 9.84 0.54 9.31
C ALA A 79 11.10 0.31 8.47
N LYS A 80 12.04 1.28 8.49
CA LYS A 80 13.31 1.15 7.74
C LYS A 80 14.21 0.07 8.34
N GLY A 81 14.24 -0.08 9.66
CA GLY A 81 14.97 -1.16 10.35
C GLY A 81 14.44 -2.54 9.98
N ALA A 82 13.12 -2.74 10.04
CA ALA A 82 12.47 -4.00 9.65
C ALA A 82 12.64 -4.29 8.15
N GLY A 83 12.51 -3.27 7.30
CA GLY A 83 12.77 -3.39 5.86
C GLY A 83 14.21 -3.82 5.57
N ALA A 84 15.19 -3.21 6.23
CA ALA A 84 16.61 -3.59 6.10
C ALA A 84 16.89 -5.01 6.62
N LEU A 85 16.22 -5.41 7.71
CA LEU A 85 16.32 -6.76 8.26
C LEU A 85 15.78 -7.80 7.28
N LEU A 86 14.57 -7.62 6.76
CA LEU A 86 13.95 -8.57 5.82
C LEU A 86 14.70 -8.64 4.49
N LYS A 87 15.31 -7.55 4.06
CA LYS A 87 16.18 -7.55 2.87
C LYS A 87 17.36 -8.52 3.01
N ARG A 88 17.91 -8.73 4.22
CA ARG A 88 18.97 -9.73 4.49
C ARG A 88 18.48 -11.17 4.29
N PHE A 89 17.19 -11.42 4.46
CA PHE A 89 16.57 -12.72 4.22
C PHE A 89 16.06 -12.87 2.78
N GLY A 90 16.48 -11.97 1.87
CA GLY A 90 16.06 -12.01 0.47
C GLY A 90 14.59 -11.60 0.24
N GLN A 91 13.97 -10.95 1.22
CA GLN A 91 12.62 -10.43 1.11
C GLN A 91 12.62 -8.94 0.70
N PRO A 92 11.64 -8.45 -0.05
CA PRO A 92 11.49 -7.03 -0.36
C PRO A 92 11.38 -6.19 0.92
N ALA A 93 12.08 -5.05 0.98
CA ALA A 93 12.06 -4.17 2.16
C ALA A 93 10.65 -3.71 2.53
N VAL A 94 9.76 -3.54 1.55
CA VAL A 94 8.37 -3.12 1.76
C VAL A 94 7.59 -4.08 2.67
N ILE A 95 7.89 -5.39 2.65
CA ILE A 95 7.26 -6.36 3.56
C ILE A 95 7.66 -6.06 5.01
N GLY A 96 8.93 -5.67 5.23
CA GLY A 96 9.40 -5.26 6.56
C GLY A 96 8.74 -3.97 7.03
N GLU A 97 8.58 -3.00 6.15
CA GLU A 97 7.90 -1.74 6.45
C GLU A 97 6.42 -1.98 6.82
N MET A 98 5.73 -2.86 6.10
CA MET A 98 4.35 -3.29 6.42
C MET A 98 4.28 -4.07 7.75
N ALA A 99 5.19 -5.03 7.96
CA ALA A 99 5.26 -5.80 9.20
C ALA A 99 5.56 -4.90 10.40
N ALA A 100 6.43 -3.89 10.24
CA ALA A 100 6.70 -2.89 11.26
C ALA A 100 5.44 -2.13 11.70
N GLY A 101 4.58 -1.76 10.74
CA GLY A 101 3.30 -1.14 11.03
C GLY A 101 2.41 -2.02 11.91
N LEU A 102 2.29 -3.31 11.55
CA LEU A 102 1.57 -4.29 12.37
C LEU A 102 2.17 -4.47 13.77
N MET A 103 3.51 -4.51 13.85
CA MET A 103 4.21 -4.65 15.14
C MET A 103 3.99 -3.45 16.06
N MET A 104 3.88 -2.24 15.53
CA MET A 104 3.62 -1.02 16.29
C MET A 104 2.15 -0.87 16.69
N GLY A 105 1.26 -1.63 16.08
CA GLY A 105 -0.18 -1.58 16.34
C GLY A 105 -0.62 -2.30 17.61
N PRO A 106 -1.93 -2.17 17.94
CA PRO A 106 -2.54 -2.82 19.11
C PRO A 106 -2.37 -4.33 19.14
N LEU A 107 -2.28 -4.97 17.96
CA LEU A 107 -2.17 -6.42 17.83
C LEU A 107 -0.88 -6.98 18.45
N VAL A 108 0.24 -6.29 18.33
CA VAL A 108 1.54 -6.75 18.85
C VAL A 108 2.01 -5.87 19.99
N LEU A 109 2.32 -4.59 19.74
CA LEU A 109 2.80 -3.68 20.77
C LEU A 109 1.74 -3.46 21.86
N GLY A 110 0.47 -3.30 21.49
CA GLY A 110 -0.62 -3.08 22.42
C GLY A 110 -0.91 -4.31 23.28
N SER A 111 -0.74 -5.54 22.77
CA SER A 111 -0.92 -6.76 23.54
C SER A 111 0.27 -7.08 24.45
N LEU A 112 1.50 -6.78 24.01
CA LEU A 112 2.72 -7.05 24.80
C LEU A 112 3.03 -5.96 25.82
N LEU A 113 2.83 -4.69 25.46
CA LEU A 113 3.19 -3.51 26.24
C LEU A 113 2.06 -2.45 26.15
N PRO A 114 0.88 -2.69 26.74
CA PRO A 114 -0.29 -1.83 26.59
C PRO A 114 -0.08 -0.40 27.08
N GLN A 115 0.67 -0.21 28.15
CA GLN A 115 1.00 1.11 28.70
C GLN A 115 1.87 1.92 27.73
N LEU A 116 2.89 1.30 27.14
CA LEU A 116 3.78 1.94 26.16
C LEU A 116 3.00 2.28 24.89
N HIS A 117 2.19 1.36 24.39
CA HIS A 117 1.34 1.61 23.22
C HIS A 117 0.39 2.77 23.46
N GLY A 118 -0.31 2.81 24.61
CA GLY A 118 -1.22 3.90 24.96
C GLY A 118 -0.54 5.26 25.13
N ALA A 119 0.70 5.27 25.62
CA ALA A 119 1.50 6.48 25.73
C ALA A 119 2.03 6.98 24.37
N LEU A 120 2.44 6.05 23.49
CA LEU A 120 2.97 6.40 22.16
C LEU A 120 1.88 6.73 21.15
N PHE A 121 0.73 6.05 21.20
CA PHE A 121 -0.37 6.18 20.25
C PHE A 121 -1.71 6.45 20.93
N PRO A 122 -1.86 7.55 21.69
CA PRO A 122 -3.15 7.92 22.28
C PRO A 122 -4.15 8.22 21.15
N ALA A 123 -5.43 7.91 21.38
CA ALA A 123 -6.48 8.07 20.38
C ALA A 123 -6.57 9.49 19.78
N SER A 124 -6.23 10.51 20.58
CA SER A 124 -6.20 11.90 20.14
C SER A 124 -5.15 12.22 19.07
N SER A 125 -4.06 11.43 18.98
CA SER A 125 -2.98 11.64 18.01
C SER A 125 -3.21 10.90 16.69
N LEU A 126 -4.12 9.93 16.64
CA LEU A 126 -4.35 9.11 15.44
C LEU A 126 -4.99 9.91 14.29
N GLY A 127 -5.77 10.94 14.60
CA GLY A 127 -6.40 11.80 13.58
C GLY A 127 -5.38 12.48 12.67
N PRO A 128 -4.47 13.31 13.22
CA PRO A 128 -3.39 13.95 12.44
C PRO A 128 -2.50 12.96 11.68
N LEU A 129 -2.13 11.84 12.30
CA LEU A 129 -1.37 10.77 11.65
C LEU A 129 -2.15 10.17 10.47
N GLY A 130 -3.45 9.94 10.64
CA GLY A 130 -4.32 9.44 9.60
C GLY A 130 -4.43 10.39 8.40
N MET A 131 -4.60 11.69 8.64
CA MET A 131 -4.65 12.70 7.56
C MET A 131 -3.34 12.75 6.76
N LEU A 132 -2.19 12.72 7.45
CA LEU A 132 -0.89 12.71 6.77
C LEU A 132 -0.66 11.40 5.99
N SER A 133 -1.10 10.28 6.57
CA SER A 133 -1.10 8.98 5.90
C SER A 133 -1.92 9.00 4.61
N GLN A 134 -3.15 9.55 4.64
CA GLN A 134 -4.00 9.68 3.46
C GLN A 134 -3.39 10.58 2.39
N LEU A 135 -2.81 11.73 2.80
CA LEU A 135 -2.07 12.59 1.87
C LEU A 135 -0.90 11.85 1.22
N GLY A 136 -0.22 11.01 2.00
CA GLY A 136 0.86 10.16 1.49
C GLY A 136 0.39 9.19 0.41
N VAL A 137 -0.74 8.54 0.63
CA VAL A 137 -1.34 7.63 -0.36
C VAL A 137 -1.81 8.40 -1.60
N LEU A 138 -2.40 9.59 -1.45
CA LEU A 138 -2.77 10.44 -2.59
C LEU A 138 -1.56 10.79 -3.46
N MET A 139 -0.45 11.22 -2.84
CA MET A 139 0.79 11.54 -3.56
C MET A 139 1.37 10.29 -4.22
N PHE A 140 1.36 9.16 -3.52
CA PHE A 140 1.81 7.89 -4.10
C PHE A 140 0.95 7.47 -5.30
N LEU A 141 -0.39 7.58 -5.22
CA LEU A 141 -1.27 7.21 -6.32
C LEU A 141 -1.17 8.15 -7.52
N LEU A 142 -0.89 9.44 -7.30
CA LEU A 142 -0.53 10.36 -8.38
C LEU A 142 0.71 9.84 -9.13
N VAL A 143 1.76 9.44 -8.41
CA VAL A 143 2.99 8.87 -8.97
C VAL A 143 2.69 7.55 -9.69
N ALA A 144 2.01 6.62 -9.04
CA ALA A 144 1.66 5.32 -9.60
C ALA A 144 0.82 5.44 -10.88
N GLY A 145 -0.12 6.41 -10.91
CA GLY A 145 -0.87 6.73 -12.12
C GLY A 145 0.01 7.28 -13.25
N ALA A 146 1.01 8.09 -12.92
CA ALA A 146 1.94 8.65 -13.91
C ALA A 146 2.91 7.60 -14.47
N GLU A 147 3.24 6.56 -13.73
CA GLU A 147 4.05 5.42 -14.20
C GLU A 147 3.32 4.52 -15.20
N LEU A 148 1.98 4.60 -15.29
CA LEU A 148 1.18 3.77 -16.19
C LEU A 148 1.44 4.14 -17.66
N ASP A 149 2.45 3.50 -18.26
CA ASP A 149 2.71 3.59 -19.69
C ASP A 149 2.05 2.44 -20.46
N LEU A 150 0.82 2.68 -20.91
CA LEU A 150 0.11 1.73 -21.77
C LEU A 150 0.70 1.65 -23.19
N ALA A 151 1.59 2.56 -23.56
CA ALA A 151 2.27 2.52 -24.85
C ALA A 151 3.38 1.47 -24.90
N ALA A 152 3.99 1.15 -23.74
CA ALA A 152 4.97 0.06 -23.62
C ALA A 152 4.38 -1.33 -23.95
N LEU A 153 3.05 -1.46 -23.99
CA LEU A 153 2.34 -2.69 -24.36
C LEU A 153 2.30 -2.96 -25.88
N ARG A 154 2.92 -2.09 -26.72
CA ARG A 154 2.89 -2.25 -28.18
C ARG A 154 3.54 -3.60 -28.58
N GLY A 155 2.79 -4.44 -29.29
CA GLY A 155 3.22 -5.76 -29.76
C GLY A 155 2.80 -6.96 -28.89
N ARG A 156 2.49 -6.78 -27.59
CA ARG A 156 2.04 -7.85 -26.68
C ARG A 156 0.68 -7.57 -26.04
N ARG A 157 -0.07 -6.62 -26.56
CA ARG A 157 -1.35 -6.15 -25.96
C ARG A 157 -2.33 -7.27 -25.71
N ARG A 158 -2.56 -8.16 -26.70
CA ARG A 158 -3.52 -9.27 -26.57
C ARG A 158 -3.10 -10.25 -25.47
N PHE A 159 -1.83 -10.61 -25.44
CA PHE A 159 -1.28 -11.48 -24.39
C PHE A 159 -1.44 -10.85 -23.01
N ALA A 160 -0.92 -9.63 -22.81
CA ALA A 160 -0.99 -8.93 -21.54
C ALA A 160 -2.44 -8.72 -21.09
N PHE A 161 -3.35 -8.37 -22.01
CA PHE A 161 -4.77 -8.22 -21.73
C PHE A 161 -5.39 -9.54 -21.24
N THR A 162 -5.22 -10.63 -21.99
CA THR A 162 -5.79 -11.94 -21.62
C THR A 162 -5.28 -12.43 -20.28
N VAL A 163 -3.95 -12.39 -20.07
CA VAL A 163 -3.33 -12.88 -18.85
C VAL A 163 -3.67 -12.01 -17.63
N SER A 164 -3.65 -10.69 -17.79
CA SER A 164 -4.01 -9.75 -16.73
C SER A 164 -5.46 -9.93 -16.29
N HIS A 165 -6.41 -9.97 -17.23
CA HIS A 165 -7.84 -10.10 -16.91
C HIS A 165 -8.18 -11.49 -16.35
N ALA A 166 -7.56 -12.57 -16.82
CA ALA A 166 -7.72 -13.90 -16.21
C ALA A 166 -7.13 -13.93 -14.79
N GLY A 167 -5.98 -13.26 -14.58
CA GLY A 167 -5.35 -13.08 -13.27
C GLY A 167 -6.17 -12.19 -12.31
N ILE A 168 -7.19 -11.47 -12.80
CA ILE A 168 -8.19 -10.76 -12.00
C ILE A 168 -9.46 -11.61 -11.86
N ALA A 169 -10.02 -12.09 -12.96
CA ALA A 169 -11.32 -12.74 -12.98
C ALA A 169 -11.37 -14.04 -12.17
N VAL A 170 -10.34 -14.88 -12.26
CA VAL A 170 -10.31 -16.15 -11.52
C VAL A 170 -10.27 -15.94 -10.01
N PRO A 171 -9.32 -15.16 -9.43
CA PRO A 171 -9.35 -14.89 -7.99
C PRO A 171 -10.58 -14.08 -7.56
N PHE A 172 -11.15 -13.24 -8.43
CA PHE A 172 -12.39 -12.51 -8.15
C PHE A 172 -13.55 -13.49 -7.94
N VAL A 173 -13.77 -14.42 -8.86
CA VAL A 173 -14.82 -15.42 -8.74
C VAL A 173 -14.62 -16.31 -7.52
N LEU A 174 -13.38 -16.73 -7.24
CA LEU A 174 -13.05 -17.50 -6.03
C LEU A 174 -13.27 -16.69 -4.75
N GLY A 175 -12.97 -15.39 -4.77
CA GLY A 175 -13.24 -14.48 -3.66
C GLY A 175 -14.74 -14.28 -3.41
N VAL A 176 -15.55 -14.12 -4.47
CA VAL A 176 -17.01 -14.07 -4.38
C VAL A 176 -17.57 -15.41 -3.86
N ALA A 177 -17.06 -16.55 -4.33
CA ALA A 177 -17.45 -17.86 -3.81
C ALA A 177 -17.08 -18.01 -2.33
N LEU A 178 -15.88 -17.57 -1.94
CA LEU A 178 -15.45 -17.57 -0.53
C LEU A 178 -16.34 -16.65 0.32
N ALA A 179 -16.80 -15.54 -0.22
CA ALA A 179 -17.69 -14.61 0.48
C ALA A 179 -19.04 -15.26 0.88
N ILE A 180 -19.52 -16.27 0.16
CA ILE A 180 -20.73 -17.03 0.53
C ILE A 180 -20.53 -17.70 1.90
N TRP A 181 -19.32 -18.23 2.11
CA TRP A 181 -18.98 -18.88 3.39
C TRP A 181 -18.63 -17.85 4.47
N LEU A 182 -17.98 -16.72 4.10
CA LEU A 182 -17.56 -15.70 5.05
C LEU A 182 -18.70 -14.82 5.57
N TYR A 183 -19.66 -14.48 4.71
CA TYR A 183 -20.67 -13.47 5.00
C TYR A 183 -21.52 -13.76 6.24
N PRO A 184 -22.00 -15.01 6.52
CA PRO A 184 -22.81 -15.31 7.69
C PRO A 184 -22.11 -15.01 9.01
N GLN A 185 -20.78 -15.09 9.06
CA GLN A 185 -19.99 -14.94 10.30
C GLN A 185 -19.20 -13.63 10.35
N HIS A 186 -18.87 -13.05 9.21
CA HIS A 186 -17.98 -11.89 9.10
C HIS A 186 -18.56 -10.72 8.31
N GLY A 187 -19.79 -10.85 7.80
CA GLY A 187 -20.47 -9.74 7.11
C GLY A 187 -20.80 -8.62 8.10
N PRO A 188 -20.39 -7.36 7.85
CA PRO A 188 -20.74 -6.25 8.72
C PRO A 188 -22.25 -5.99 8.73
N GLN A 189 -22.77 -5.51 9.87
CA GLN A 189 -24.19 -5.16 9.98
C GLN A 189 -24.55 -4.03 9.00
N GLY A 190 -25.67 -4.17 8.32
CA GLY A 190 -26.14 -3.17 7.35
C GLY A 190 -25.52 -3.25 5.96
N VAL A 191 -24.50 -4.09 5.77
CA VAL A 191 -23.88 -4.30 4.45
C VAL A 191 -24.56 -5.46 3.72
N GLY A 192 -25.11 -5.22 2.54
CA GLY A 192 -25.70 -6.29 1.73
C GLY A 192 -24.66 -7.29 1.22
N PHE A 193 -25.05 -8.56 1.08
CA PHE A 193 -24.17 -9.64 0.60
C PHE A 193 -23.45 -9.27 -0.72
N THR A 194 -24.13 -8.66 -1.67
CA THR A 194 -23.55 -8.31 -2.98
C THR A 194 -22.36 -7.36 -2.84
N ALA A 195 -22.49 -6.27 -2.05
CA ALA A 195 -21.42 -5.32 -1.82
C ALA A 195 -20.22 -5.98 -1.13
N PHE A 196 -20.49 -6.77 -0.08
CA PHE A 196 -19.48 -7.55 0.62
C PHE A 196 -18.75 -8.53 -0.30
N ALA A 197 -19.49 -9.34 -1.08
CA ALA A 197 -18.93 -10.36 -1.95
C ALA A 197 -18.09 -9.76 -3.09
N LEU A 198 -18.57 -8.69 -3.71
CA LEU A 198 -17.82 -7.98 -4.74
C LEU A 198 -16.55 -7.36 -4.17
N PHE A 199 -16.61 -6.82 -2.94
CA PHE A 199 -15.45 -6.24 -2.29
C PHE A 199 -14.41 -7.32 -1.91
N VAL A 200 -14.82 -8.45 -1.34
CA VAL A 200 -13.91 -9.60 -1.09
C VAL A 200 -13.32 -10.12 -2.40
N GLY A 201 -14.13 -10.22 -3.45
CA GLY A 201 -13.68 -10.64 -4.78
C GLY A 201 -12.57 -9.73 -5.33
N ILE A 202 -12.77 -8.41 -5.31
CA ILE A 202 -11.75 -7.48 -5.82
C ILE A 202 -10.51 -7.47 -4.93
N SER A 203 -10.66 -7.53 -3.61
CA SER A 203 -9.52 -7.62 -2.68
C SER A 203 -8.65 -8.82 -2.96
N MET A 204 -9.23 -9.97 -3.36
CA MET A 204 -8.45 -11.15 -3.75
C MET A 204 -7.81 -11.05 -5.12
N SER A 205 -8.16 -10.05 -5.92
CA SER A 205 -7.78 -9.96 -7.34
C SER A 205 -6.63 -9.01 -7.63
N ILE A 206 -6.30 -8.11 -6.71
CA ILE A 206 -5.29 -7.08 -6.91
C ILE A 206 -3.88 -7.67 -6.95
N THR A 207 -3.04 -7.15 -7.84
CA THR A 207 -1.60 -7.38 -7.89
C THR A 207 -0.90 -6.05 -7.63
N ALA A 208 0.08 -6.00 -6.76
CA ALA A 208 0.78 -4.75 -6.46
C ALA A 208 1.91 -4.50 -7.47
N PHE A 209 1.64 -3.73 -8.52
CA PHE A 209 2.62 -3.37 -9.56
C PHE A 209 3.93 -2.79 -8.98
N PRO A 210 3.93 -1.80 -8.05
CA PRO A 210 5.17 -1.23 -7.54
C PRO A 210 6.01 -2.23 -6.75
N VAL A 211 5.36 -3.12 -5.99
CA VAL A 211 6.06 -4.17 -5.23
C VAL A 211 6.64 -5.22 -6.18
N LEU A 212 5.89 -5.61 -7.21
CA LEU A 212 6.36 -6.50 -8.26
C LEU A 212 7.58 -5.93 -8.97
N LEU A 213 7.53 -4.66 -9.37
CA LEU A 213 8.66 -3.98 -10.03
C LEU A 213 9.93 -4.01 -9.16
N ARG A 214 9.77 -3.79 -7.86
CA ARG A 214 10.88 -3.88 -6.91
C ARG A 214 11.44 -5.30 -6.78
N ILE A 215 10.59 -6.33 -6.73
CA ILE A 215 11.03 -7.73 -6.72
C ILE A 215 11.80 -8.08 -7.98
N LEU A 216 11.33 -7.62 -9.15
CA LEU A 216 12.02 -7.84 -10.42
C LEU A 216 13.38 -7.14 -10.47
N ALA A 217 13.47 -5.93 -9.92
CA ALA A 217 14.72 -5.16 -9.83
C ALA A 217 15.72 -5.83 -8.86
N ASP A 218 15.27 -6.19 -7.66
CA ASP A 218 16.11 -6.89 -6.65
C ASP A 218 16.65 -8.25 -7.17
N ARG A 219 15.93 -8.88 -8.11
CA ARG A 219 16.34 -10.15 -8.76
C ARG A 219 17.10 -9.95 -10.07
N GLY A 220 17.26 -8.74 -10.54
CA GLY A 220 17.95 -8.43 -11.81
C GLY A 220 17.24 -8.96 -13.05
N ILE A 221 15.93 -9.23 -12.99
CA ILE A 221 15.13 -9.79 -14.10
C ILE A 221 14.18 -8.79 -14.76
N THR A 222 14.25 -7.52 -14.41
CA THR A 222 13.38 -6.46 -14.93
C THR A 222 13.42 -6.37 -16.46
N GLN A 223 14.60 -6.49 -17.06
CA GLN A 223 14.79 -6.39 -18.51
C GLN A 223 14.63 -7.71 -19.26
N THR A 224 14.35 -8.82 -18.56
CA THR A 224 14.10 -10.11 -19.22
C THR A 224 12.72 -10.14 -19.89
N PRO A 225 12.49 -11.01 -20.90
CA PRO A 225 11.19 -11.16 -21.53
C PRO A 225 10.06 -11.49 -20.52
N LEU A 226 10.37 -12.28 -19.47
CA LEU A 226 9.44 -12.59 -18.40
C LEU A 226 9.15 -11.36 -17.55
N GLY A 227 10.18 -10.61 -17.13
CA GLY A 227 10.03 -9.40 -16.33
C GLY A 227 9.19 -8.34 -17.05
N GLN A 228 9.50 -8.06 -18.30
CA GLN A 228 8.73 -7.13 -19.13
C GLN A 228 7.26 -7.56 -19.30
N THR A 229 7.03 -8.87 -19.45
CA THR A 229 5.66 -9.40 -19.54
C THR A 229 4.93 -9.25 -18.21
N ALA A 230 5.57 -9.54 -17.08
CA ALA A 230 5.00 -9.39 -15.75
C ALA A 230 4.65 -7.91 -15.45
N ILE A 231 5.55 -6.97 -15.79
CA ILE A 231 5.32 -5.53 -15.68
C ILE A 231 4.08 -5.12 -16.50
N ALA A 232 4.00 -5.54 -17.74
CA ALA A 232 2.88 -5.24 -18.62
C ALA A 232 1.55 -5.78 -18.09
N CYS A 233 1.53 -7.03 -17.62
CA CYS A 233 0.33 -7.64 -17.03
C CYS A 233 -0.09 -6.96 -15.73
N ALA A 234 0.85 -6.63 -14.85
CA ALA A 234 0.56 -5.99 -13.57
C ALA A 234 0.07 -4.55 -13.75
N ALA A 235 0.71 -3.76 -14.62
CA ALA A 235 0.29 -2.38 -14.90
C ALA A 235 -1.15 -2.33 -15.47
N LEU A 236 -1.47 -3.22 -16.42
CA LEU A 236 -2.83 -3.32 -16.94
C LEU A 236 -3.83 -3.85 -15.90
N GLY A 237 -3.38 -4.79 -15.06
CA GLY A 237 -4.15 -5.33 -13.96
C GLY A 237 -4.50 -4.28 -12.92
N ASP A 238 -3.55 -3.45 -12.52
CA ASP A 238 -3.77 -2.35 -11.57
C ASP A 238 -4.80 -1.36 -12.12
N ALA A 239 -4.65 -0.90 -13.37
CA ALA A 239 -5.61 0.00 -13.98
C ALA A 239 -7.03 -0.58 -14.00
N THR A 240 -7.16 -1.87 -14.37
CA THR A 240 -8.47 -2.57 -14.40
C THR A 240 -9.03 -2.74 -12.99
N ALA A 241 -8.20 -3.15 -12.01
CA ALA A 241 -8.62 -3.34 -10.63
C ALA A 241 -9.11 -2.04 -9.99
N TRP A 242 -8.44 -0.91 -10.26
CA TRP A 242 -8.87 0.41 -9.80
C TRP A 242 -10.22 0.82 -10.39
N CYS A 243 -10.44 0.59 -11.70
CA CYS A 243 -11.73 0.87 -12.32
C CYS A 243 -12.85 0.00 -11.71
N LEU A 244 -12.61 -1.30 -11.53
CA LEU A 244 -13.57 -2.20 -10.90
C LEU A 244 -13.86 -1.81 -9.45
N LEU A 245 -12.83 -1.46 -8.70
CA LEU A 245 -12.99 -1.02 -7.30
C LEU A 245 -13.84 0.26 -7.23
N ALA A 246 -13.59 1.25 -8.10
CA ALA A 246 -14.40 2.47 -8.18
C ALA A 246 -15.89 2.14 -8.42
N LEU A 247 -16.17 1.21 -9.34
CA LEU A 247 -17.53 0.77 -9.61
C LEU A 247 -18.18 0.06 -8.42
N ILE A 248 -17.42 -0.82 -7.73
CA ILE A 248 -17.90 -1.54 -6.55
C ILE A 248 -18.20 -0.57 -5.41
N VAL A 249 -17.32 0.41 -5.15
CA VAL A 249 -17.50 1.44 -4.12
C VAL A 249 -18.72 2.30 -4.44
N ALA A 250 -18.85 2.77 -5.68
CA ALA A 250 -20.02 3.55 -6.12
C ALA A 250 -21.33 2.77 -5.96
N ALA A 251 -21.34 1.47 -6.29
CA ALA A 251 -22.50 0.60 -6.12
C ALA A 251 -22.83 0.32 -4.65
N ALA A 252 -21.81 0.18 -3.80
CA ALA A 252 -21.99 -0.09 -2.37
C ALA A 252 -22.54 1.12 -1.60
N GLN A 253 -22.21 2.34 -2.01
CA GLN A 253 -22.67 3.57 -1.37
C GLN A 253 -24.04 4.07 -1.87
N ALA A 254 -24.54 3.51 -2.94
CA ALA A 254 -25.79 3.97 -3.54
C ALA A 254 -27.02 3.49 -2.75
N SER A 255 -27.84 4.43 -2.31
CA SER A 255 -29.10 4.18 -1.60
C SER A 255 -30.29 3.86 -2.52
N GLY A 256 -30.02 3.39 -3.75
CA GLY A 256 -31.06 3.04 -4.74
C GLY A 256 -30.49 3.02 -6.16
N TRP A 257 -31.28 2.47 -7.12
CA TRP A 257 -30.84 2.33 -8.52
C TRP A 257 -30.62 3.68 -9.23
N LEU A 258 -31.39 4.70 -8.93
CA LEU A 258 -31.27 6.03 -9.56
C LEU A 258 -30.03 6.79 -9.07
N PRO A 259 -29.74 6.92 -7.75
CA PRO A 259 -28.46 7.46 -7.29
C PRO A 259 -27.26 6.65 -7.78
N ALA A 260 -27.35 5.31 -7.82
CA ALA A 260 -26.29 4.45 -8.34
C ALA A 260 -25.96 4.76 -9.82
N SER A 261 -26.99 4.90 -10.65
CA SER A 261 -26.81 5.20 -12.08
C SER A 261 -26.26 6.61 -12.31
N LEU A 262 -26.69 7.60 -11.53
CA LEU A 262 -26.16 8.96 -11.59
C LEU A 262 -24.70 9.01 -11.16
N ASN A 263 -24.33 8.37 -10.04
CA ASN A 263 -22.94 8.30 -9.60
C ASN A 263 -22.07 7.60 -10.66
N LEU A 264 -22.53 6.47 -11.22
CA LEU A 264 -21.83 5.78 -12.28
C LEU A 264 -21.65 6.68 -13.52
N LEU A 265 -22.68 7.42 -13.93
CA LEU A 265 -22.59 8.37 -15.02
C LEU A 265 -21.54 9.46 -14.73
N CYS A 266 -21.55 10.04 -13.53
CA CYS A 266 -20.56 11.04 -13.12
C CYS A 266 -19.13 10.49 -13.13
N VAL A 267 -18.94 9.24 -12.68
CA VAL A 267 -17.63 8.55 -12.75
C VAL A 267 -17.18 8.41 -14.20
N VAL A 268 -18.06 7.92 -15.07
CA VAL A 268 -17.76 7.74 -16.50
C VAL A 268 -17.42 9.07 -17.16
N VAL A 269 -18.20 10.13 -16.87
CA VAL A 269 -17.92 11.49 -17.36
C VAL A 269 -16.59 12.00 -16.85
N PHE A 270 -16.28 11.84 -15.55
CA PHE A 270 -15.01 12.24 -14.96
C PHE A 270 -13.83 11.53 -15.64
N VAL A 271 -13.89 10.20 -15.79
CA VAL A 271 -12.84 9.41 -16.46
C VAL A 271 -12.72 9.83 -17.94
N ALA A 272 -13.84 10.03 -18.64
CA ALA A 272 -13.84 10.49 -20.02
C ALA A 272 -13.19 11.88 -20.18
N LEU A 273 -13.45 12.81 -19.26
CA LEU A 273 -12.81 14.14 -19.24
C LEU A 273 -11.30 14.02 -18.97
N MET A 274 -10.90 13.23 -17.98
CA MET A 274 -9.50 13.04 -17.65
C MET A 274 -8.70 12.39 -18.79
N LEU A 275 -9.25 11.35 -19.42
CA LEU A 275 -8.58 10.62 -20.49
C LEU A 275 -8.75 11.28 -21.86
N GLY A 276 -9.90 11.90 -22.14
CA GLY A 276 -10.22 12.48 -23.44
C GLY A 276 -9.81 13.95 -23.61
N LEU A 277 -9.74 14.71 -22.52
CA LEU A 277 -9.40 16.14 -22.56
C LEU A 277 -8.07 16.45 -21.86
N VAL A 278 -7.94 16.05 -20.58
CA VAL A 278 -6.79 16.43 -19.75
C VAL A 278 -5.52 15.71 -20.22
N LYS A 279 -5.60 14.39 -20.43
CA LYS A 279 -4.47 13.58 -20.89
C LYS A 279 -3.90 14.04 -22.26
N PRO A 280 -4.71 14.25 -23.33
CA PRO A 280 -4.18 14.77 -24.61
C PRO A 280 -3.65 16.21 -24.49
N TRP A 281 -4.21 17.01 -23.56
CA TRP A 281 -3.70 18.35 -23.31
C TRP A 281 -2.28 18.29 -22.75
N PHE A 282 -2.02 17.45 -21.73
CA PHE A 282 -0.66 17.23 -21.20
C PHE A 282 0.31 16.67 -22.24
N ALA A 283 -0.16 15.77 -23.10
CA ALA A 283 0.68 15.18 -24.17
C ALA A 283 1.27 16.22 -25.13
N ARG A 284 0.59 17.37 -25.30
CA ARG A 284 0.99 18.45 -26.20
C ARG A 284 1.89 19.51 -25.56
N GLN A 285 2.06 19.46 -24.23
CA GLN A 285 2.81 20.48 -23.51
C GLN A 285 4.32 20.24 -23.64
N GLN A 286 5.06 21.33 -23.78
CA GLN A 286 6.52 21.33 -23.72
C GLN A 286 6.95 22.14 -22.48
N ILE A 287 7.86 21.58 -21.70
CA ILE A 287 8.36 22.22 -20.50
C ILE A 287 9.54 23.09 -20.86
N ALA A 288 9.37 24.41 -20.83
CA ALA A 288 10.47 25.33 -20.95
C ALA A 288 11.38 25.24 -19.70
N PRO A 289 12.72 25.29 -19.86
CA PRO A 289 13.65 25.32 -18.74
C PRO A 289 13.30 26.41 -17.73
N GLY A 290 13.39 26.10 -16.43
CA GLY A 290 13.04 27.01 -15.32
C GLY A 290 11.54 27.12 -15.00
N ARG A 291 10.65 26.42 -15.72
CA ARG A 291 9.21 26.37 -15.44
C ARG A 291 8.75 25.11 -14.70
N GLU A 292 9.65 24.23 -14.31
CA GLU A 292 9.37 22.94 -13.69
C GLU A 292 8.53 23.09 -12.41
N GLY A 293 8.85 24.08 -11.56
CA GLY A 293 8.10 24.33 -10.31
C GLY A 293 6.63 24.71 -10.55
N ARG A 294 6.34 25.45 -11.64
CA ARG A 294 4.95 25.82 -11.99
C ARG A 294 4.17 24.60 -12.49
N TRP A 295 4.82 23.74 -13.29
CA TRP A 295 4.22 22.51 -13.74
C TRP A 295 3.96 21.54 -12.59
N LEU A 296 4.92 21.41 -11.67
CA LEU A 296 4.75 20.59 -10.46
C LEU A 296 3.57 21.09 -9.63
N LEU A 297 3.49 22.40 -9.36
CA LEU A 297 2.35 22.98 -8.66
C LEU A 297 1.03 22.71 -9.40
N GLY A 298 0.99 22.88 -10.73
CA GLY A 298 -0.20 22.62 -11.54
C GLY A 298 -0.67 21.15 -11.45
N ILE A 299 0.28 20.22 -11.47
CA ILE A 299 -0.04 18.78 -11.33
C ILE A 299 -0.56 18.45 -9.92
N LEU A 300 0.06 19.00 -8.88
CA LEU A 300 -0.40 18.81 -7.51
C LEU A 300 -1.80 19.41 -7.30
N LEU A 301 -2.07 20.61 -7.84
CA LEU A 301 -3.40 21.20 -7.81
C LEU A 301 -4.42 20.38 -8.58
N LEU A 302 -4.07 19.86 -9.76
CA LEU A 302 -4.92 18.93 -10.51
C LEU A 302 -5.23 17.68 -9.70
N SER A 303 -4.21 17.08 -9.05
CA SER A 303 -4.37 15.91 -8.20
C SER A 303 -5.34 16.16 -7.06
N LEU A 304 -5.16 17.27 -6.32
CA LEU A 304 -6.04 17.65 -5.21
C LEU A 304 -7.47 17.97 -5.69
N ALA A 305 -7.60 18.69 -6.80
CA ALA A 305 -8.91 19.01 -7.38
C ALA A 305 -9.63 17.74 -7.85
N SER A 306 -8.92 16.83 -8.53
CA SER A 306 -9.46 15.54 -8.96
C SER A 306 -9.84 14.67 -7.77
N ALA A 307 -9.02 14.63 -6.72
CA ALA A 307 -9.31 13.94 -5.48
C ALA A 307 -10.57 14.51 -4.80
N LEU A 308 -10.70 15.84 -4.72
CA LEU A 308 -11.88 16.50 -4.17
C LEU A 308 -13.14 16.17 -5.00
N VAL A 309 -13.05 16.21 -6.32
CA VAL A 309 -14.19 15.86 -7.19
C VAL A 309 -14.64 14.43 -6.97
N THR A 310 -13.71 13.47 -6.93
CA THR A 310 -14.07 12.05 -6.70
C THR A 310 -14.60 11.81 -5.29
N GLU A 311 -14.09 12.50 -4.28
CA GLU A 311 -14.64 12.45 -2.91
C GLU A 311 -16.09 12.97 -2.88
N MET A 312 -16.36 14.11 -3.52
CA MET A 312 -17.71 14.65 -3.62
C MET A 312 -18.69 13.75 -4.41
N LEU A 313 -18.17 12.96 -5.35
CA LEU A 313 -18.94 11.94 -6.08
C LEU A 313 -19.14 10.65 -5.27
N GLY A 314 -18.59 10.57 -4.06
CA GLY A 314 -18.69 9.38 -3.21
C GLY A 314 -17.85 8.19 -3.68
N ILE A 315 -16.78 8.42 -4.49
CA ILE A 315 -15.94 7.34 -5.01
C ILE A 315 -14.64 7.21 -4.21
N HIS A 316 -14.33 8.11 -3.33
CA HIS A 316 -13.08 8.29 -2.61
C HIS A 316 -11.97 9.06 -3.37
N ALA A 317 -11.31 9.96 -2.66
CA ALA A 317 -10.26 10.87 -3.18
C ALA A 317 -9.10 10.15 -3.91
N LEU A 318 -8.80 8.93 -3.53
CA LEU A 318 -7.70 8.13 -4.08
C LEU A 318 -7.80 7.94 -5.60
N PHE A 319 -9.03 7.76 -6.12
CA PHE A 319 -9.27 7.57 -7.56
C PHE A 319 -8.97 8.83 -8.35
N GLY A 320 -9.27 10.00 -7.79
CA GLY A 320 -8.99 11.28 -8.42
C GLY A 320 -7.50 11.53 -8.56
N ALA A 321 -6.72 11.28 -7.50
CA ALA A 321 -5.27 11.39 -7.54
C ALA A 321 -4.64 10.44 -8.57
N PHE A 322 -5.08 9.19 -8.60
CA PHE A 322 -4.65 8.21 -9.59
C PHE A 322 -4.98 8.64 -11.02
N ALA A 323 -6.21 9.11 -11.28
CA ALA A 323 -6.61 9.59 -12.59
C ALA A 323 -5.80 10.81 -13.05
N ALA A 324 -5.46 11.73 -12.14
CA ALA A 324 -4.55 12.83 -12.42
C ALA A 324 -3.16 12.34 -12.84
N GLY A 325 -2.61 11.34 -12.16
CA GLY A 325 -1.37 10.68 -12.55
C GLY A 325 -1.45 10.07 -13.96
N VAL A 326 -2.51 9.30 -14.25
CA VAL A 326 -2.74 8.70 -15.58
C VAL A 326 -2.86 9.78 -16.67
N ALA A 327 -3.42 10.94 -16.37
CA ALA A 327 -3.47 12.03 -17.34
C ALA A 327 -2.07 12.59 -17.64
N VAL A 328 -1.21 12.70 -16.64
CA VAL A 328 0.19 13.18 -16.77
C VAL A 328 1.08 12.15 -17.46
N SER A 329 0.79 10.84 -17.37
CA SER A 329 1.63 9.76 -17.91
C SER A 329 1.96 9.88 -19.40
N SER A 330 1.13 10.63 -20.15
CA SER A 330 1.33 10.87 -21.59
C SER A 330 2.51 11.81 -21.93
N ASN A 331 3.04 12.51 -20.93
CA ASN A 331 4.16 13.43 -21.09
C ASN A 331 5.37 12.96 -20.28
N ALA A 332 6.41 12.48 -20.96
CA ALA A 332 7.60 11.92 -20.32
C ALA A 332 8.31 12.93 -19.40
N GLN A 333 8.42 14.21 -19.80
CA GLN A 333 9.07 15.24 -18.99
C GLN A 333 8.33 15.50 -17.68
N LEU A 334 6.99 15.54 -17.71
CA LEU A 334 6.18 15.73 -16.50
C LEU A 334 6.18 14.51 -15.61
N ARG A 335 6.14 13.31 -16.19
CA ARG A 335 6.29 12.04 -15.46
C ARG A 335 7.64 12.02 -14.74
N ASP A 336 8.75 12.27 -15.47
CA ASP A 336 10.10 12.24 -14.90
C ASP A 336 10.27 13.31 -13.80
N LEU A 337 9.60 14.47 -13.93
CA LEU A 337 9.55 15.49 -12.89
C LEU A 337 8.85 14.99 -11.60
N LEU A 338 7.73 14.28 -11.74
CA LEU A 338 7.03 13.67 -10.60
C LEU A 338 7.89 12.59 -9.93
N MET A 339 8.51 11.71 -10.73
CA MET A 339 9.43 10.67 -10.23
C MET A 339 10.59 11.29 -9.46
N ALA A 340 11.16 12.38 -9.95
CA ALA A 340 12.30 13.02 -9.30
C ALA A 340 11.94 13.84 -8.04
N ARG A 341 10.75 14.43 -7.98
CA ARG A 341 10.38 15.41 -6.94
C ARG A 341 9.35 14.93 -5.93
N VAL A 342 8.40 14.10 -6.33
CA VAL A 342 7.29 13.65 -5.48
C VAL A 342 7.51 12.24 -4.96
N GLU A 343 7.92 11.30 -5.81
CA GLU A 343 8.09 9.90 -5.44
C GLU A 343 9.02 9.70 -4.24
N PRO A 344 10.26 10.28 -4.19
CA PRO A 344 11.17 10.04 -3.07
C PRO A 344 10.56 10.46 -1.73
N PHE A 345 9.82 11.56 -1.69
CA PHE A 345 9.15 12.03 -0.49
C PHE A 345 7.97 11.12 -0.11
N ALA A 346 7.11 10.79 -1.08
CA ALA A 346 5.96 9.93 -0.86
C ALA A 346 6.40 8.53 -0.37
N VAL A 347 7.38 7.90 -1.04
CA VAL A 347 7.82 6.53 -0.73
C VAL A 347 8.69 6.47 0.53
N THR A 348 9.51 7.49 0.80
CA THR A 348 10.46 7.42 1.92
C THR A 348 9.83 7.84 3.23
N LEU A 349 8.98 8.86 3.23
CA LEU A 349 8.41 9.45 4.44
C LEU A 349 6.96 9.04 4.68
N LEU A 350 6.11 9.14 3.65
CA LEU A 350 4.67 9.06 3.84
C LEU A 350 4.12 7.62 3.79
N LEU A 351 4.65 6.76 2.92
CA LEU A 351 4.21 5.36 2.83
C LEU A 351 4.50 4.53 4.09
N PRO A 352 5.66 4.63 4.77
CA PRO A 352 5.85 3.95 6.03
C PRO A 352 4.81 4.33 7.08
N LEU A 353 4.37 5.59 7.09
CA LEU A 353 3.28 6.04 7.95
C LEU A 353 1.95 5.37 7.60
N PHE A 354 1.64 5.24 6.31
CA PHE A 354 0.44 4.52 5.87
C PHE A 354 0.44 3.06 6.34
N PHE A 355 1.58 2.37 6.24
CA PHE A 355 1.70 0.99 6.75
C PHE A 355 1.51 0.92 8.26
N ALA A 356 2.09 1.88 8.98
CA ALA A 356 1.92 2.00 10.42
C ALA A 356 0.45 2.25 10.80
N MET A 357 -0.22 3.15 10.09
CA MET A 357 -1.66 3.42 10.33
C MET A 357 -2.52 2.19 10.04
N THR A 358 -2.17 1.37 9.04
CA THR A 358 -2.85 0.10 8.80
C THR A 358 -2.72 -0.83 10.01
N GLY A 359 -1.53 -0.93 10.59
CA GLY A 359 -1.29 -1.72 11.81
C GLY A 359 -1.99 -1.14 13.05
N LEU A 360 -1.97 0.19 13.22
CA LEU A 360 -2.60 0.89 14.33
C LEU A 360 -4.15 0.78 14.31
N ARG A 361 -4.75 0.55 13.15
CA ARG A 361 -6.20 0.29 13.01
C ARG A 361 -6.61 -1.13 13.40
N MET A 362 -5.67 -2.07 13.44
CA MET A 362 -5.96 -3.45 13.80
C MET A 362 -6.15 -3.57 15.31
N ARG A 363 -7.31 -4.08 15.73
CA ARG A 363 -7.58 -4.30 17.15
C ARG A 363 -6.80 -5.49 17.71
N ALA A 364 -6.38 -5.40 18.96
CA ALA A 364 -5.65 -6.49 19.62
C ALA A 364 -6.47 -7.78 19.72
N ASP A 365 -7.79 -7.66 19.84
CA ASP A 365 -8.76 -8.74 19.96
C ASP A 365 -9.33 -9.21 18.59
N ALA A 366 -8.89 -8.59 17.48
CA ALA A 366 -9.43 -8.90 16.15
C ALA A 366 -9.13 -10.33 15.68
N LEU A 367 -8.07 -10.94 16.20
CA LEU A 367 -7.65 -12.30 15.82
C LEU A 367 -7.66 -13.24 17.02
N GLN A 368 -8.24 -14.41 16.81
CA GLN A 368 -8.28 -15.51 17.76
C GLN A 368 -7.50 -16.71 17.20
N ALA A 369 -7.09 -17.64 18.06
CA ALA A 369 -6.42 -18.85 17.61
C ALA A 369 -7.25 -19.67 16.59
N SER A 370 -8.57 -19.59 16.67
CA SER A 370 -9.51 -20.19 15.70
C SER A 370 -9.38 -19.60 14.28
N ASP A 371 -8.82 -18.39 14.14
CA ASP A 371 -8.70 -17.71 12.85
C ASP A 371 -7.52 -18.19 12.01
N ILE A 372 -6.66 -19.02 12.58
CA ILE A 372 -5.57 -19.65 11.80
C ILE A 372 -6.13 -20.41 10.59
N VAL A 373 -7.22 -21.15 10.80
CA VAL A 373 -7.88 -21.89 9.68
C VAL A 373 -8.43 -20.91 8.65
N LEU A 374 -9.08 -19.83 9.10
CA LEU A 374 -9.59 -18.77 8.24
C LEU A 374 -8.45 -18.12 7.43
N CYS A 375 -7.34 -17.75 8.08
CA CYS A 375 -6.16 -17.21 7.42
C CYS A 375 -5.61 -18.18 6.35
N VAL A 376 -5.45 -19.46 6.70
CA VAL A 376 -4.95 -20.49 5.78
C VAL A 376 -5.87 -20.64 4.56
N VAL A 377 -7.19 -20.72 4.76
CA VAL A 377 -8.17 -20.82 3.67
C VAL A 377 -8.10 -19.59 2.77
N VAL A 378 -8.14 -18.39 3.33
CA VAL A 378 -8.08 -17.12 2.57
C VAL A 378 -6.77 -17.04 1.77
N ILE A 379 -5.62 -17.35 2.38
CA ILE A 379 -4.31 -17.36 1.71
C ILE A 379 -4.27 -18.40 0.58
N ALA A 380 -4.78 -19.60 0.85
CA ALA A 380 -4.81 -20.68 -0.14
C ALA A 380 -5.67 -20.32 -1.35
N VAL A 381 -6.89 -19.79 -1.12
CA VAL A 381 -7.81 -19.37 -2.19
C VAL A 381 -7.21 -18.22 -3.00
N ALA A 382 -6.65 -17.21 -2.32
CA ALA A 382 -6.03 -16.07 -2.98
C ALA A 382 -4.83 -16.49 -3.85
N THR A 383 -3.96 -17.34 -3.31
CA THR A 383 -2.77 -17.86 -4.01
C THR A 383 -3.16 -18.76 -5.17
N ALA A 384 -4.07 -19.71 -4.94
CA ALA A 384 -4.55 -20.62 -5.98
C ALA A 384 -5.22 -19.84 -7.13
N GLY A 385 -6.08 -18.88 -6.81
CA GLY A 385 -6.75 -18.05 -7.81
C GLY A 385 -5.77 -17.29 -8.71
N LYS A 386 -4.76 -16.66 -8.10
CA LYS A 386 -3.72 -15.92 -8.84
C LYS A 386 -2.84 -16.83 -9.68
N LEU A 387 -2.30 -17.88 -9.08
CA LEU A 387 -1.43 -18.83 -9.77
C LEU A 387 -2.16 -19.51 -10.93
N LEU A 388 -3.34 -20.10 -10.67
CA LEU A 388 -4.08 -20.86 -11.67
C LEU A 388 -4.65 -19.96 -12.77
N GLY A 389 -5.21 -18.79 -12.41
CA GLY A 389 -5.76 -17.83 -13.38
C GLY A 389 -4.67 -17.32 -14.33
N THR A 390 -3.54 -16.89 -13.79
CA THR A 390 -2.41 -16.41 -14.60
C THR A 390 -1.77 -17.55 -15.40
N PHE A 391 -1.52 -18.69 -14.78
CA PHE A 391 -0.91 -19.85 -15.44
C PHE A 391 -1.76 -20.34 -16.62
N SER A 392 -3.04 -20.59 -16.42
CA SER A 392 -3.92 -21.13 -17.47
C SER A 392 -4.03 -20.17 -18.65
N ALA A 393 -4.18 -18.87 -18.41
CA ALA A 393 -4.20 -17.86 -19.46
C ALA A 393 -2.87 -17.73 -20.20
N ALA A 394 -1.75 -17.73 -19.50
CA ALA A 394 -0.43 -17.69 -20.12
C ALA A 394 -0.14 -18.94 -20.97
N ARG A 395 -0.55 -20.11 -20.50
CA ARG A 395 -0.45 -21.38 -21.25
C ARG A 395 -1.30 -21.37 -22.51
N SER A 396 -2.56 -20.95 -22.39
CA SER A 396 -3.48 -20.86 -23.55
C SER A 396 -2.97 -19.86 -24.60
N ALA A 397 -2.23 -18.84 -24.16
CA ALA A 397 -1.58 -17.86 -25.04
C ALA A 397 -0.21 -18.32 -25.58
N GLY A 398 0.19 -19.59 -25.39
CA GLY A 398 1.39 -20.20 -25.97
C GLY A 398 2.67 -20.04 -25.14
N MET A 399 2.61 -19.53 -23.90
CA MET A 399 3.80 -19.40 -23.04
C MET A 399 4.27 -20.81 -22.58
N PRO A 400 5.58 -21.10 -22.54
CA PRO A 400 6.11 -22.34 -21.98
C PRO A 400 5.65 -22.58 -20.54
N THR A 401 5.38 -23.83 -20.16
CA THR A 401 4.82 -24.21 -18.85
C THR A 401 5.60 -23.59 -17.68
N ARG A 402 6.92 -23.64 -17.71
CA ARG A 402 7.78 -23.12 -16.66
C ARG A 402 7.66 -21.59 -16.53
N GLU A 403 7.69 -20.87 -17.66
CA GLU A 403 7.55 -19.41 -17.67
C GLU A 403 6.14 -18.98 -17.23
N ALA A 404 5.11 -19.76 -17.58
CA ALA A 404 3.75 -19.52 -17.13
C ALA A 404 3.60 -19.65 -15.60
N TRP A 405 4.26 -20.66 -14.98
CA TRP A 405 4.31 -20.78 -13.52
C TRP A 405 5.09 -19.64 -12.86
N ARG A 406 6.24 -19.23 -13.45
CA ARG A 406 7.02 -18.08 -12.98
C ARG A 406 6.19 -16.79 -13.04
N LEU A 407 5.47 -16.58 -14.15
CA LEU A 407 4.58 -15.45 -14.30
C LEU A 407 3.46 -15.48 -13.24
N GLY A 408 2.83 -16.64 -13.01
CA GLY A 408 1.84 -16.83 -11.95
C GLY A 408 2.37 -16.48 -10.57
N ALA A 409 3.58 -16.93 -10.24
CA ALA A 409 4.23 -16.61 -8.97
C ALA A 409 4.51 -15.11 -8.83
N LEU A 410 4.96 -14.44 -9.90
CA LEU A 410 5.15 -12.99 -9.92
C LEU A 410 3.83 -12.24 -9.75
N MET A 411 2.77 -12.66 -10.42
CA MET A 411 1.44 -12.03 -10.32
C MET A 411 0.75 -12.27 -8.97
N ASN A 412 1.24 -13.21 -8.14
CA ASN A 412 0.78 -13.41 -6.76
C ASN A 412 1.30 -12.33 -5.78
N THR A 413 2.16 -11.44 -6.25
CA THR A 413 2.68 -10.32 -5.46
C THR A 413 1.56 -9.37 -5.09
N ARG A 414 1.38 -9.14 -3.80
CA ARG A 414 0.43 -8.18 -3.23
C ARG A 414 1.20 -7.10 -2.46
N GLY A 415 0.54 -6.29 -1.68
CA GLY A 415 1.21 -5.32 -0.82
C GLY A 415 0.51 -3.98 -0.80
N LEU A 416 1.23 -2.89 -1.11
CA LEU A 416 0.74 -1.54 -0.92
C LEU A 416 -0.65 -1.30 -1.51
N MET A 417 -0.86 -1.66 -2.79
CA MET A 417 -2.15 -1.47 -3.47
C MET A 417 -3.28 -2.25 -2.79
N GLU A 418 -3.01 -3.47 -2.37
CA GLU A 418 -3.95 -4.29 -1.60
C GLU A 418 -4.30 -3.61 -0.26
N LEU A 419 -3.30 -3.15 0.50
CA LEU A 419 -3.54 -2.49 1.78
C LEU A 419 -4.35 -1.19 1.64
N ILE A 420 -4.13 -0.42 0.56
CA ILE A 420 -4.95 0.76 0.26
C ILE A 420 -6.42 0.35 0.09
N VAL A 421 -6.67 -0.69 -0.69
CA VAL A 421 -8.02 -1.21 -0.92
C VAL A 421 -8.64 -1.74 0.38
N LEU A 422 -7.89 -2.51 1.16
CA LEU A 422 -8.38 -3.04 2.44
C LEU A 422 -8.71 -1.91 3.43
N ASN A 423 -7.86 -0.88 3.54
CA ASN A 423 -8.16 0.28 4.37
C ASN A 423 -9.40 1.02 3.89
N LEU A 424 -9.56 1.20 2.58
CA LEU A 424 -10.76 1.79 1.99
C LEU A 424 -12.02 0.98 2.35
N GLY A 425 -11.97 -0.35 2.20
CA GLY A 425 -13.09 -1.21 2.56
C GLY A 425 -13.44 -1.18 4.06
N TYR A 426 -12.43 -1.02 4.90
CA TYR A 426 -12.59 -0.86 6.34
C TYR A 426 -13.23 0.51 6.67
N GLU A 427 -12.75 1.61 6.07
CA GLU A 427 -13.30 2.96 6.24
C GLU A 427 -14.76 3.06 5.76
N LEU A 428 -15.10 2.36 4.68
CA LEU A 428 -16.47 2.28 4.14
C LEU A 428 -17.38 1.31 4.93
N GLY A 429 -16.86 0.63 5.94
CA GLY A 429 -17.60 -0.36 6.72
C GLY A 429 -17.90 -1.65 5.96
N LEU A 430 -17.31 -1.89 4.80
CA LEU A 430 -17.47 -3.12 4.01
C LEU A 430 -16.73 -4.31 4.61
N LEU A 431 -15.72 -4.06 5.45
CA LEU A 431 -14.95 -5.05 6.19
C LEU A 431 -15.02 -4.80 7.67
N GLY A 432 -15.32 -5.84 8.46
CA GLY A 432 -15.16 -5.81 9.91
C GLY A 432 -13.71 -6.04 10.33
N ASP A 433 -13.37 -5.71 11.58
CA ASP A 433 -12.02 -5.78 12.18
C ASP A 433 -11.31 -7.11 11.90
N ARG A 434 -12.02 -8.22 12.12
CA ARG A 434 -11.49 -9.57 12.00
C ARG A 434 -11.10 -9.92 10.57
N LEU A 435 -11.98 -9.66 9.60
CA LEU A 435 -11.71 -9.97 8.21
C LEU A 435 -10.67 -9.02 7.62
N PHE A 436 -10.67 -7.76 8.04
CA PHE A 436 -9.62 -6.79 7.68
C PHE A 436 -8.23 -7.31 8.10
N ALA A 437 -8.08 -7.76 9.36
CA ALA A 437 -6.82 -8.31 9.86
C ALA A 437 -6.38 -9.56 9.08
N VAL A 438 -7.30 -10.49 8.80
CA VAL A 438 -7.02 -11.69 8.01
C VAL A 438 -6.54 -11.35 6.59
N LEU A 439 -7.20 -10.40 5.93
CA LEU A 439 -6.83 -9.98 4.57
C LEU A 439 -5.49 -9.23 4.54
N VAL A 440 -5.16 -8.44 5.57
CA VAL A 440 -3.84 -7.81 5.71
C VAL A 440 -2.75 -8.87 5.87
N ILE A 441 -2.96 -9.89 6.70
CA ILE A 441 -2.03 -11.01 6.85
C ILE A 441 -1.90 -11.77 5.52
N MET A 442 -3.01 -12.01 4.82
CA MET A 442 -2.99 -12.63 3.49
C MET A 442 -2.11 -11.85 2.52
N ALA A 443 -2.23 -10.51 2.47
CA ALA A 443 -1.42 -9.67 1.59
C ALA A 443 0.09 -9.78 1.90
N LEU A 444 0.45 -9.79 3.18
CA LEU A 444 1.84 -9.96 3.63
C LEU A 444 2.41 -11.33 3.26
N VAL A 445 1.67 -12.40 3.60
CA VAL A 445 2.13 -13.78 3.39
C VAL A 445 2.27 -14.10 1.90
N THR A 446 1.27 -13.74 1.08
CA THR A 446 1.31 -14.00 -0.37
C THR A 446 2.48 -13.27 -1.04
N THR A 447 2.81 -12.07 -0.59
CA THR A 447 3.96 -11.32 -1.09
C THR A 447 5.28 -11.96 -0.65
N ALA A 448 5.38 -12.37 0.62
CA ALA A 448 6.55 -13.08 1.12
C ALA A 448 6.76 -14.43 0.40
N MET A 449 5.69 -15.10 -0.03
CA MET A 449 5.75 -16.36 -0.77
C MET A 449 6.29 -16.20 -2.20
N THR A 450 6.22 -15.03 -2.82
CA THR A 450 6.63 -14.83 -4.23
C THR A 450 8.08 -15.23 -4.47
N GLY A 451 9.00 -14.82 -3.59
CA GLY A 451 10.41 -15.19 -3.66
C GLY A 451 10.65 -16.71 -3.58
N PRO A 452 10.22 -17.37 -2.51
CA PRO A 452 10.29 -18.83 -2.37
C PRO A 452 9.65 -19.60 -3.52
N LEU A 453 8.47 -19.20 -4.01
CA LEU A 453 7.81 -19.85 -5.15
C LEU A 453 8.65 -19.78 -6.43
N LEU A 454 9.23 -18.63 -6.74
CA LEU A 454 10.13 -18.49 -7.87
C LEU A 454 11.34 -19.43 -7.74
N ASN A 455 11.97 -19.45 -6.57
CA ASN A 455 13.12 -20.31 -6.31
C ASN A 455 12.77 -21.81 -6.44
N LEU A 456 11.58 -22.22 -6.00
CA LEU A 456 11.10 -23.59 -6.11
C LEU A 456 10.90 -24.00 -7.58
N ILE A 457 10.33 -23.11 -8.40
CA ILE A 457 10.13 -23.35 -9.84
C ILE A 457 11.48 -23.40 -10.57
N GLU A 458 12.47 -22.64 -10.11
CA GLU A 458 13.81 -22.60 -10.69
C GLU A 458 14.66 -23.83 -10.34
N ARG A 459 14.54 -24.34 -9.10
CA ARG A 459 15.29 -25.52 -8.60
C ARG A 459 14.87 -26.85 -9.27
N ARG A 460 13.69 -26.97 -9.84
CA ARG A 460 13.24 -28.20 -10.52
C ARG A 460 14.00 -28.47 -11.85
N ARG A 461 15.28 -28.11 -11.89
CA ARG A 461 16.22 -28.41 -12.97
C ARG A 461 17.20 -29.55 -12.63
N GLY A 462 17.03 -30.24 -11.51
CA GLY A 462 17.78 -31.43 -11.15
C GLY A 462 17.08 -32.70 -11.55
#